data_871ee78709c447b15e6a8f81ca141e0a
#
_entry.id   871ee78709c447b15e6a8f81ca141e0a
#
_cell.length_a   1.000
_cell.length_b   1.000
_cell.length_c   1.000
_cell.angle_alpha   90.00
_cell.angle_beta   90.00
_cell.angle_gamma   90.00
#
_symmetry.space_group_name_H-M   'P 1'
#
loop_
_entity.id
_entity.type
_entity.pdbx_description
1 polymer ?
#
loop_
_entity_poly.entity_id
_entity_poly.type
_entity_poly.pdbx_seq_one_letter_code
_entity_poly.pdbx_strand_id
1 'polypeptide(L)'
;MQGSRGQGELFSNALQAGSALTESLPLQQQQLLEWQRRLHAHQAPLFRREPLQSEQTDLFGAGGADPADAIDPLALTPLALNFWRWPESPHSGAAVYLVLDRPAELDQPLLLYVGETMAADRRWKGEHDCKAYLAAYGEALQQCALKPRLSIRFCTDVPQATRARRALEQRLIQRWLPPFNKETRQRWATPFTAES
;
A
#
# COMPACT_ATOMS: atom_id res chain seq x y z
N MET A 1 -41.63 57.57 30.72
CA MET A 1 -42.29 56.76 29.73
C MET A 1 -41.11 56.00 29.00
N GLN A 2 -40.88 54.81 29.45
CA GLN A 2 -41.15 53.54 28.79
C GLN A 2 -40.75 53.60 27.28
N GLY A 3 -39.82 52.93 26.76
CA GLY A 3 -39.21 51.64 26.96
C GLY A 3 -38.95 51.12 25.57
N SER A 4 -37.82 50.57 25.31
CA SER A 4 -37.66 49.44 24.41
C SER A 4 -36.23 48.91 24.54
N ARG A 5 -36.03 48.06 25.51
CA ARG A 5 -34.92 47.10 25.53
C ARG A 5 -35.38 45.89 24.74
N GLY A 6 -34.46 45.37 23.89
CA GLY A 6 -34.58 43.97 23.54
C GLY A 6 -34.66 43.67 22.04
N GLN A 7 -33.60 43.94 21.26
CA GLN A 7 -33.42 43.29 19.97
C GLN A 7 -31.93 43.10 19.57
N GLY A 8 -30.98 43.20 20.49
CA GLY A 8 -29.53 43.14 20.22
C GLY A 8 -28.83 41.85 20.62
N GLU A 9 -29.49 40.90 21.29
CA GLU A 9 -28.77 39.75 21.86
C GLU A 9 -29.00 38.40 21.14
N LEU A 10 -29.82 38.36 20.09
CA LEU A 10 -30.11 37.10 19.40
C LEU A 10 -29.15 36.76 18.24
N PHE A 11 -28.25 37.65 17.87
CA PHE A 11 -27.32 37.42 16.76
C PHE A 11 -25.86 37.20 17.19
N SER A 12 -25.50 37.30 18.45
CA SER A 12 -24.15 37.11 18.94
C SER A 12 -23.77 35.63 19.20
N ASN A 13 -24.75 34.72 19.28
CA ASN A 13 -24.48 33.29 19.54
C ASN A 13 -24.41 32.41 18.26
N ALA A 14 -24.59 32.97 17.06
CA ALA A 14 -24.57 32.20 15.82
C ALA A 14 -23.21 32.18 15.12
N LEU A 15 -22.18 32.91 15.62
CA LEU A 15 -20.87 33.00 14.99
C LEU A 15 -19.76 32.24 15.73
N GLN A 16 -20.06 31.50 16.79
CA GLN A 16 -19.09 30.65 17.51
C GLN A 16 -19.28 29.16 17.27
N ALA A 17 -20.16 28.73 16.39
CA ALA A 17 -20.37 27.32 16.03
C ALA A 17 -19.70 26.91 14.71
N GLY A 18 -18.66 27.60 14.29
CA GLY A 18 -18.05 27.41 12.97
C GLY A 18 -16.60 26.95 12.99
N SER A 19 -16.11 26.33 14.06
CA SER A 19 -14.82 25.63 14.06
C SER A 19 -14.98 24.28 14.77
N ALA A 20 -15.89 23.47 14.26
CA ALA A 20 -15.81 22.04 14.49
C ALA A 20 -14.58 21.58 13.69
N LEU A 21 -13.43 21.54 14.34
CA LEU A 21 -12.34 20.67 13.95
C LEU A 21 -13.00 19.32 13.69
N THR A 22 -12.93 18.85 12.47
CA THR A 22 -13.27 17.48 12.12
C THR A 22 -12.21 16.63 12.82
N GLU A 23 -12.37 16.40 14.13
CA GLU A 23 -11.61 15.36 14.81
C GLU A 23 -11.98 14.07 14.09
N SER A 24 -11.09 13.61 13.21
CA SER A 24 -11.25 12.32 12.61
C SER A 24 -11.33 11.33 13.77
N LEU A 25 -12.43 10.59 13.85
CA LEU A 25 -12.60 9.56 14.86
C LEU A 25 -11.36 8.64 14.84
N PRO A 26 -10.83 8.28 16.02
CA PRO A 26 -9.64 7.41 16.06
C PRO A 26 -9.92 6.11 15.32
N LEU A 27 -8.98 5.69 14.50
CA LEU A 27 -9.06 4.44 13.76
C LEU A 27 -9.25 3.29 14.74
N GLN A 28 -10.31 2.51 14.55
CA GLN A 28 -10.56 1.33 15.37
C GLN A 28 -9.76 0.14 14.85
N GLN A 29 -9.17 -0.63 15.75
CA GLN A 29 -8.44 -1.85 15.43
C GLN A 29 -9.24 -2.78 14.51
N GLN A 30 -10.53 -2.93 14.75
CA GLN A 30 -11.41 -3.77 13.94
C GLN A 30 -11.47 -3.31 12.48
N GLN A 31 -11.51 -2.00 12.21
CA GLN A 31 -11.54 -1.45 10.86
C GLN A 31 -10.25 -1.78 10.10
N LEU A 32 -9.10 -1.65 10.77
CA LEU A 32 -7.80 -1.98 10.18
C LEU A 32 -7.67 -3.48 9.89
N LEU A 33 -8.06 -4.34 10.84
CA LEU A 33 -8.06 -5.80 10.66
C LEU A 33 -9.01 -6.24 9.54
N GLU A 34 -10.18 -5.61 9.42
CA GLU A 34 -11.13 -5.91 8.35
C GLU A 34 -10.59 -5.47 6.98
N TRP A 35 -9.94 -4.32 6.90
CA TRP A 35 -9.24 -3.89 5.70
C TRP A 35 -8.12 -4.87 5.31
N GLN A 36 -7.30 -5.31 6.25
CA GLN A 36 -6.27 -6.33 6.02
C GLN A 36 -6.87 -7.66 5.53
N ARG A 37 -7.99 -8.11 6.10
CA ARG A 37 -8.68 -9.35 5.67
C ARG A 37 -9.23 -9.24 4.25
N ARG A 38 -9.78 -8.10 3.86
CA ARG A 38 -10.24 -7.88 2.47
C ARG A 38 -9.10 -7.95 1.47
N LEU A 39 -7.98 -7.32 1.80
CA LEU A 39 -6.77 -7.38 0.98
C LEU A 39 -6.22 -8.81 0.89
N HIS A 40 -6.14 -9.48 2.03
CA HIS A 40 -5.71 -10.88 2.15
C HIS A 40 -6.61 -11.82 1.32
N ALA A 41 -7.92 -11.67 1.38
CA ALA A 41 -8.86 -12.52 0.62
C ALA A 41 -8.60 -12.48 -0.89
N HIS A 42 -8.12 -11.34 -1.43
CA HIS A 42 -7.70 -11.25 -2.83
C HIS A 42 -6.30 -11.85 -3.06
N GLN A 43 -5.34 -11.59 -2.15
CA GLN A 43 -3.94 -11.91 -2.42
C GLN A 43 -3.52 -13.31 -1.97
N ALA A 44 -4.19 -13.91 -0.98
CA ALA A 44 -3.81 -15.21 -0.45
C ALA A 44 -3.85 -16.35 -1.50
N PRO A 45 -4.85 -16.44 -2.38
CA PRO A 45 -4.84 -17.42 -3.48
C PRO A 45 -3.63 -17.25 -4.42
N LEU A 46 -3.22 -15.98 -4.68
CA LEU A 46 -2.05 -15.69 -5.51
C LEU A 46 -0.75 -16.17 -4.85
N PHE A 47 -0.60 -15.96 -3.53
CA PHE A 47 0.55 -16.47 -2.78
C PHE A 47 0.61 -17.99 -2.75
N ARG A 48 -0.55 -18.66 -2.70
CA ARG A 48 -0.65 -20.13 -2.73
C ARG A 48 -0.58 -20.69 -4.15
N ARG A 49 -0.52 -19.83 -5.18
CA ARG A 49 -0.56 -20.21 -6.60
C ARG A 49 -1.80 -21.03 -6.95
N GLU A 50 -2.91 -20.74 -6.30
CA GLU A 50 -4.20 -21.34 -6.61
C GLU A 50 -4.70 -20.82 -7.96
N PRO A 51 -5.30 -21.67 -8.81
CA PRO A 51 -5.91 -21.20 -10.06
C PRO A 51 -7.00 -20.17 -9.73
N LEU A 52 -6.92 -18.99 -10.33
CA LEU A 52 -7.96 -17.98 -10.18
C LEU A 52 -9.23 -18.48 -10.86
N GLN A 53 -10.34 -18.55 -10.12
CA GLN A 53 -11.65 -19.02 -10.64
C GLN A 53 -12.23 -18.17 -11.78
N SER A 54 -11.58 -17.08 -12.15
CA SER A 54 -12.01 -16.15 -13.21
C SER A 54 -11.03 -16.06 -14.39
N GLU A 55 -10.17 -17.03 -14.59
CA GLU A 55 -9.55 -17.19 -15.90
C GLU A 55 -10.63 -17.65 -16.89
N GLN A 56 -11.45 -16.71 -17.34
CA GLN A 56 -12.00 -16.79 -18.66
C GLN A 56 -10.81 -17.00 -19.57
N THR A 57 -10.62 -18.24 -19.97
CA THR A 57 -9.59 -18.64 -20.93
C THR A 57 -9.77 -17.70 -22.10
N ASP A 58 -8.83 -16.81 -22.32
CA ASP A 58 -8.79 -15.97 -23.51
C ASP A 58 -8.64 -16.93 -24.68
N LEU A 59 -9.74 -17.25 -25.33
CA LEU A 59 -9.84 -18.21 -26.42
C LEU A 59 -8.94 -17.84 -27.62
N PHE A 60 -8.27 -16.70 -27.56
CA PHE A 60 -7.39 -16.14 -28.59
C PHE A 60 -6.00 -15.77 -28.08
N GLY A 61 -5.66 -16.02 -26.81
CA GLY A 61 -4.34 -15.75 -26.23
C GLY A 61 -3.32 -16.81 -26.67
N ALA A 62 -2.38 -16.42 -27.51
CA ALA A 62 -1.18 -17.21 -27.77
C ALA A 62 -0.50 -17.54 -26.44
N GLY A 63 -0.41 -18.84 -26.10
CA GLY A 63 -0.02 -19.36 -24.80
C GLY A 63 1.45 -19.14 -24.40
N GLY A 64 1.80 -17.90 -24.12
CA GLY A 64 3.01 -17.54 -23.42
C GLY A 64 2.71 -17.29 -21.93
N ALA A 65 3.43 -17.95 -21.03
CA ALA A 65 3.32 -17.68 -19.60
C ALA A 65 3.54 -16.19 -19.33
N ASP A 66 2.66 -15.56 -18.51
CA ASP A 66 2.83 -14.14 -18.15
C ASP A 66 4.15 -13.98 -17.37
N PRO A 67 5.08 -13.11 -17.79
CA PRO A 67 6.31 -12.86 -17.04
C PRO A 67 6.09 -12.51 -15.56
N ALA A 68 4.92 -11.95 -15.23
CA ALA A 68 4.55 -11.68 -13.84
C ALA A 68 4.33 -12.96 -13.02
N ASP A 69 3.97 -14.09 -13.66
CA ASP A 69 3.80 -15.40 -13.01
C ASP A 69 5.12 -16.03 -12.56
N ALA A 70 6.22 -15.64 -13.22
CA ALA A 70 7.55 -16.12 -12.87
C ALA A 70 8.07 -15.50 -11.55
N ILE A 71 7.52 -14.36 -11.13
CA ILE A 71 7.95 -13.69 -9.91
C ILE A 71 7.15 -14.22 -8.73
N ASP A 72 7.81 -15.03 -7.90
CA ASP A 72 7.28 -15.45 -6.60
C ASP A 72 7.75 -14.49 -5.50
N PRO A 73 6.86 -13.66 -4.93
CA PRO A 73 7.26 -12.74 -3.88
C PRO A 73 7.88 -13.43 -2.67
N LEU A 74 7.49 -14.67 -2.36
CA LEU A 74 7.97 -15.39 -1.19
C LEU A 74 9.34 -16.04 -1.40
N ALA A 75 9.72 -16.32 -2.63
CA ALA A 75 11.06 -16.83 -2.97
C ALA A 75 12.17 -15.77 -2.89
N LEU A 76 11.79 -14.48 -2.92
CA LEU A 76 12.74 -13.38 -2.84
C LEU A 76 13.19 -13.14 -1.39
N THR A 77 14.48 -12.80 -1.21
CA THR A 77 15.04 -12.51 0.13
C THR A 77 14.41 -11.28 0.78
N PRO A 78 13.81 -11.40 1.97
CA PRO A 78 13.28 -10.25 2.68
C PRO A 78 14.39 -9.37 3.28
N LEU A 79 14.32 -8.08 3.05
CA LEU A 79 15.18 -7.08 3.67
C LEU A 79 14.35 -6.18 4.58
N ALA A 80 14.96 -5.69 5.66
CA ALA A 80 14.34 -4.67 6.49
C ALA A 80 14.19 -3.35 5.69
N LEU A 81 13.14 -2.56 5.96
CA LEU A 81 12.90 -1.31 5.22
C LEU A 81 14.01 -0.27 5.38
N ASN A 82 14.89 -0.42 6.36
CA ASN A 82 16.06 0.43 6.57
C ASN A 82 17.35 -0.10 5.92
N PHE A 83 17.27 -1.14 5.07
CA PHE A 83 18.42 -1.77 4.40
C PHE A 83 19.34 -0.77 3.68
N TRP A 84 18.79 0.34 3.20
CA TRP A 84 19.53 1.39 2.50
C TRP A 84 20.55 2.13 3.40
N ARG A 85 20.48 1.94 4.72
CA ARG A 85 21.46 2.44 5.69
C ARG A 85 22.66 1.50 5.88
N TRP A 86 22.60 0.31 5.29
CA TRP A 86 23.70 -0.65 5.39
C TRP A 86 24.91 -0.15 4.60
N PRO A 87 26.13 -0.49 5.02
CA PRO A 87 27.36 -0.07 4.34
C PRO A 87 27.39 -0.50 2.88
N GLU A 88 26.93 -1.71 2.61
CA GLU A 88 26.83 -2.29 1.27
C GLU A 88 25.38 -2.62 0.94
N SER A 89 24.96 -2.25 -0.27
CA SER A 89 23.63 -2.61 -0.75
C SER A 89 23.66 -4.07 -1.22
N PRO A 90 22.70 -4.92 -0.79
CA PRO A 90 22.62 -6.30 -1.24
C PRO A 90 22.23 -6.44 -2.72
N HIS A 91 21.73 -5.38 -3.33
CA HIS A 91 21.26 -5.35 -4.71
C HIS A 91 21.71 -4.07 -5.41
N SER A 92 22.00 -4.18 -6.72
CA SER A 92 22.36 -3.07 -7.59
C SER A 92 21.69 -3.23 -8.97
N GLY A 93 21.62 -2.14 -9.73
CA GLY A 93 21.08 -2.17 -11.10
C GLY A 93 19.56 -2.23 -11.17
N ALA A 94 19.07 -2.72 -12.30
CA ALA A 94 17.64 -2.80 -12.58
C ALA A 94 16.94 -3.84 -11.71
N ALA A 95 15.78 -3.48 -11.16
CA ALA A 95 14.97 -4.38 -10.33
C ALA A 95 13.50 -3.98 -10.33
N VAL A 96 12.65 -4.96 -10.07
CA VAL A 96 11.31 -4.75 -9.50
C VAL A 96 11.38 -5.05 -8.00
N TYR A 97 10.76 -4.21 -7.18
CA TYR A 97 10.74 -4.40 -5.74
C TYR A 97 9.32 -4.45 -5.20
N LEU A 98 9.17 -5.24 -4.16
CA LEU A 98 7.90 -5.56 -3.55
C LEU A 98 7.97 -5.26 -2.05
N VAL A 99 7.01 -4.52 -1.51
CA VAL A 99 6.91 -4.24 -0.08
C VAL A 99 5.78 -5.06 0.50
N LEU A 100 6.12 -5.86 1.50
CA LEU A 100 5.18 -6.78 2.13
C LEU A 100 5.07 -6.48 3.63
N ASP A 101 3.89 -6.72 4.19
CA ASP A 101 3.68 -6.92 5.63
C ASP A 101 3.26 -8.36 5.89
N ARG A 102 3.60 -8.87 7.06
CA ARG A 102 3.18 -10.20 7.52
C ARG A 102 2.43 -10.07 8.86
N PRO A 103 1.15 -9.65 8.83
CA PRO A 103 0.34 -9.57 10.03
C PRO A 103 0.28 -10.92 10.75
N ALA A 104 0.29 -10.89 12.09
CA ALA A 104 0.28 -12.12 12.89
C ALA A 104 -1.03 -12.92 12.74
N GLU A 105 -2.11 -12.22 12.41
CA GLU A 105 -3.46 -12.77 12.31
C GLU A 105 -3.76 -13.42 10.95
N LEU A 106 -2.83 -13.34 9.99
CA LEU A 106 -3.02 -13.83 8.64
C LEU A 106 -2.01 -14.94 8.32
N ASP A 107 -2.46 -15.96 7.61
CA ASP A 107 -1.62 -17.09 7.17
C ASP A 107 -0.72 -16.76 5.99
N GLN A 108 -1.11 -15.77 5.17
CA GLN A 108 -0.32 -15.24 4.07
C GLN A 108 0.01 -13.75 4.29
N PRO A 109 1.13 -13.27 3.77
CA PRO A 109 1.46 -11.85 3.86
C PRO A 109 0.53 -10.99 2.98
N LEU A 110 0.66 -9.68 3.16
CA LEU A 110 0.03 -8.67 2.32
C LEU A 110 1.10 -8.01 1.45
N LEU A 111 0.91 -7.96 0.14
CA LEU A 111 1.71 -7.17 -0.79
C LEU A 111 1.14 -5.75 -0.82
N LEU A 112 1.88 -4.82 -0.25
CA LEU A 112 1.43 -3.45 -0.05
C LEU A 112 1.80 -2.53 -1.21
N TYR A 113 2.92 -2.78 -1.88
CA TYR A 113 3.44 -1.95 -2.96
C TYR A 113 4.32 -2.74 -3.92
N VAL A 114 4.23 -2.41 -5.20
CA VAL A 114 5.14 -2.84 -6.26
C VAL A 114 5.76 -1.61 -6.91
N GLY A 115 7.05 -1.65 -7.20
CA GLY A 115 7.75 -0.59 -7.92
C GLY A 115 8.90 -1.10 -8.78
N GLU A 116 9.33 -0.30 -9.76
CA GLU A 116 10.50 -0.58 -10.59
C GLU A 116 11.62 0.42 -10.35
N THR A 117 12.84 0.04 -10.67
CA THR A 117 14.00 0.91 -10.59
C THR A 117 15.10 0.49 -11.55
N MET A 118 15.94 1.46 -11.97
CA MET A 118 17.23 1.20 -12.64
C MET A 118 18.38 1.07 -11.64
N ALA A 119 18.18 1.42 -10.37
CA ALA A 119 19.24 1.50 -9.37
C ALA A 119 18.70 1.05 -8.00
N ALA A 120 18.68 -0.27 -7.77
CA ALA A 120 18.16 -0.89 -6.56
C ALA A 120 18.86 -0.36 -5.29
N ASP A 121 20.17 -0.09 -5.38
CA ASP A 121 21.01 0.46 -4.31
C ASP A 121 20.62 1.87 -3.87
N ARG A 122 20.02 2.66 -4.76
CA ARG A 122 19.69 4.08 -4.55
C ARG A 122 18.21 4.37 -4.43
N ARG A 123 17.34 3.48 -4.96
CA ARG A 123 15.91 3.73 -5.11
C ARG A 123 15.23 4.09 -3.78
N TRP A 124 15.67 3.50 -2.67
CA TRP A 124 15.04 3.70 -1.37
C TRP A 124 15.61 4.88 -0.57
N LYS A 125 16.68 5.53 -1.07
CA LYS A 125 17.30 6.68 -0.39
C LYS A 125 16.50 7.97 -0.53
N GLY A 126 15.78 8.16 -1.64
CA GLY A 126 14.96 9.34 -1.90
C GLY A 126 13.57 9.27 -1.29
N GLU A 127 12.83 10.37 -1.38
CA GLU A 127 11.41 10.41 -1.06
C GLU A 127 10.58 9.84 -2.20
N HIS A 128 9.50 9.17 -1.88
CA HIS A 128 8.48 8.79 -2.82
C HIS A 128 7.18 8.37 -2.10
N ASP A 129 6.05 8.44 -2.82
CA ASP A 129 4.70 8.26 -2.29
C ASP A 129 4.53 6.99 -1.43
N CYS A 130 5.17 5.89 -1.82
CA CYS A 130 5.08 4.63 -1.05
C CYS A 130 5.54 4.79 0.40
N LYS A 131 6.56 5.61 0.67
CA LYS A 131 7.06 5.81 2.05
C LYS A 131 6.04 6.53 2.92
N ALA A 132 5.34 7.53 2.38
CA ALA A 132 4.27 8.23 3.10
C ALA A 132 3.14 7.26 3.48
N TYR A 133 2.71 6.39 2.54
CA TYR A 133 1.71 5.36 2.85
C TYR A 133 2.20 4.31 3.85
N LEU A 134 3.46 3.91 3.79
CA LEU A 134 4.05 2.97 4.75
C LEU A 134 4.17 3.59 6.14
N ALA A 135 4.49 4.88 6.24
CA ALA A 135 4.52 5.61 7.51
C ALA A 135 3.11 5.68 8.12
N ALA A 136 2.12 6.14 7.35
CA ALA A 136 0.72 6.19 7.80
C ALA A 136 0.17 4.81 8.20
N TYR A 137 0.52 3.76 7.46
CA TYR A 137 0.17 2.39 7.82
C TYR A 137 0.84 1.95 9.13
N GLY A 138 2.13 2.26 9.30
CA GLY A 138 2.86 1.98 10.53
C GLY A 138 2.25 2.67 11.75
N GLU A 139 1.85 3.93 11.62
CA GLU A 139 1.15 4.69 12.65
C GLU A 139 -0.22 4.08 12.96
N ALA A 140 -1.01 3.72 11.94
CA ALA A 140 -2.29 3.05 12.11
C ALA A 140 -2.15 1.72 12.87
N LEU A 141 -1.14 0.91 12.56
CA LEU A 141 -0.84 -0.33 13.28
C LEU A 141 -0.49 -0.03 14.74
N GLN A 142 0.33 0.98 14.99
CA GLN A 142 0.73 1.37 16.35
C GLN A 142 -0.46 1.86 17.17
N GLN A 143 -1.32 2.71 16.61
CA GLN A 143 -2.55 3.18 17.26
C GLN A 143 -3.48 2.02 17.63
N CYS A 144 -3.50 0.98 16.80
CA CYS A 144 -4.29 -0.24 17.02
C CYS A 144 -3.56 -1.30 17.88
N ALA A 145 -2.40 -1.01 18.46
CA ALA A 145 -1.56 -1.95 19.21
C ALA A 145 -1.16 -3.21 18.40
N LEU A 146 -1.07 -3.07 17.07
CA LEU A 146 -0.62 -4.13 16.17
C LEU A 146 0.86 -3.92 15.81
N LYS A 147 1.59 -5.02 15.64
CA LYS A 147 3.02 -4.97 15.32
C LYS A 147 3.25 -5.11 13.82
N PRO A 148 3.88 -4.11 13.16
CA PRO A 148 4.27 -4.25 11.76
C PRO A 148 5.37 -5.29 11.59
N ARG A 149 5.30 -6.08 10.50
CA ARG A 149 6.34 -7.00 10.06
C ARG A 149 6.69 -6.72 8.61
N LEU A 150 7.06 -5.48 8.35
CA LEU A 150 7.34 -4.96 7.02
C LEU A 150 8.68 -5.45 6.49
N SER A 151 8.70 -5.82 5.22
CA SER A 151 9.90 -6.18 4.48
C SER A 151 9.84 -5.63 3.06
N ILE A 152 11.01 -5.40 2.46
CA ILE A 152 11.15 -5.12 1.03
C ILE A 152 11.93 -6.25 0.38
N ARG A 153 11.58 -6.60 -0.85
CA ARG A 153 12.21 -7.68 -1.62
C ARG A 153 12.49 -7.20 -3.02
N PHE A 154 13.61 -7.61 -3.59
CA PHE A 154 14.05 -7.21 -4.92
C PHE A 154 14.14 -8.42 -5.85
N CYS A 155 13.48 -8.34 -7.00
CA CYS A 155 13.71 -9.21 -8.13
C CYS A 155 14.66 -8.48 -9.10
N THR A 156 15.87 -9.00 -9.26
CA THR A 156 16.89 -8.46 -10.18
C THR A 156 16.92 -9.17 -11.52
N ASP A 157 16.25 -10.33 -11.63
CA ASP A 157 16.03 -11.03 -12.89
C ASP A 157 14.84 -10.39 -13.64
N VAL A 158 15.08 -9.20 -14.17
CA VAL A 158 14.08 -8.37 -14.85
C VAL A 158 14.65 -7.73 -16.11
N PRO A 159 13.80 -7.32 -17.07
CA PRO A 159 14.25 -6.64 -18.27
C PRO A 159 15.09 -5.39 -17.96
N GLN A 160 16.24 -5.25 -18.60
CA GLN A 160 17.09 -4.08 -18.47
C GLN A 160 16.45 -2.84 -19.12
N ALA A 161 15.69 -3.03 -20.20
CA ALA A 161 14.97 -1.95 -20.86
C ALA A 161 13.85 -1.42 -19.97
N THR A 162 13.86 -0.13 -19.67
CA THR A 162 12.88 0.54 -18.77
C THR A 162 11.44 0.31 -19.20
N ARG A 163 11.14 0.35 -20.51
CA ARG A 163 9.77 0.13 -21.01
C ARG A 163 9.28 -1.30 -20.69
N ALA A 164 10.11 -2.30 -20.90
CA ALA A 164 9.75 -3.70 -20.64
C ALA A 164 9.60 -3.95 -19.12
N ARG A 165 10.48 -3.36 -18.31
CA ARG A 165 10.41 -3.47 -16.84
C ARG A 165 9.19 -2.78 -16.27
N ARG A 166 8.81 -1.59 -16.76
CA ARG A 166 7.55 -0.93 -16.40
C ARG A 166 6.32 -1.73 -16.83
N ALA A 167 6.36 -2.40 -17.98
CA ALA A 167 5.28 -3.29 -18.38
C ALA A 167 5.13 -4.48 -17.41
N LEU A 168 6.24 -5.04 -16.93
CA LEU A 168 6.23 -6.08 -15.90
C LEU A 168 5.69 -5.56 -14.56
N GLU A 169 6.13 -4.40 -14.11
CA GLU A 169 5.59 -3.73 -12.93
C GLU A 169 4.07 -3.55 -13.02
N GLN A 170 3.56 -3.03 -14.14
CA GLN A 170 2.12 -2.82 -14.33
C GLN A 170 1.33 -4.14 -14.30
N ARG A 171 1.85 -5.23 -14.85
CA ARG A 171 1.20 -6.55 -14.77
C ARG A 171 1.15 -7.04 -13.32
N LEU A 172 2.23 -6.88 -12.57
CA LEU A 172 2.25 -7.21 -11.14
C LEU A 172 1.24 -6.37 -10.35
N ILE A 173 1.15 -5.06 -10.62
CA ILE A 173 0.15 -4.18 -9.99
C ILE A 173 -1.27 -4.63 -10.31
N GLN A 174 -1.56 -4.95 -11.57
CA GLN A 174 -2.89 -5.41 -12.00
C GLN A 174 -3.28 -6.76 -11.38
N ARG A 175 -2.32 -7.66 -11.22
CA ARG A 175 -2.54 -8.99 -10.64
C ARG A 175 -2.74 -8.93 -9.13
N TRP A 176 -1.83 -8.27 -8.43
CA TRP A 176 -1.78 -8.27 -6.97
C TRP A 176 -2.64 -7.18 -6.33
N LEU A 177 -3.01 -6.16 -7.06
CA LEU A 177 -3.77 -4.98 -6.62
C LEU A 177 -3.24 -4.39 -5.30
N PRO A 178 -1.94 -4.05 -5.20
CA PRO A 178 -1.37 -3.56 -3.95
C PRO A 178 -1.97 -2.21 -3.55
N PRO A 179 -2.28 -1.98 -2.26
CA PRO A 179 -3.08 -0.83 -1.83
C PRO A 179 -2.38 0.53 -1.93
N PHE A 180 -1.04 0.57 -2.03
CA PHE A 180 -0.29 1.82 -2.03
C PHE A 180 0.17 2.26 -3.42
N ASN A 181 -0.14 1.49 -4.47
CA ASN A 181 0.05 1.93 -5.84
C ASN A 181 -1.08 2.86 -6.30
N LYS A 182 -0.75 3.88 -7.08
CA LYS A 182 -1.72 4.88 -7.59
C LYS A 182 -2.91 4.23 -8.31
N GLU A 183 -2.62 3.20 -9.09
CA GLU A 183 -3.56 2.48 -9.95
C GLU A 183 -4.62 1.72 -9.16
N THR A 184 -4.31 1.32 -7.94
CA THR A 184 -5.14 0.39 -7.16
C THR A 184 -5.60 0.95 -5.82
N ARG A 185 -5.06 2.09 -5.41
CA ARG A 185 -5.30 2.73 -4.11
C ARG A 185 -6.79 2.93 -3.80
N GLN A 186 -7.54 3.47 -4.75
CA GLN A 186 -8.97 3.77 -4.55
C GLN A 186 -9.82 2.52 -4.34
N ARG A 187 -9.38 1.37 -4.86
CA ARG A 187 -10.10 0.10 -4.75
C ARG A 187 -10.27 -0.36 -3.31
N TRP A 188 -9.31 -0.07 -2.46
CA TRP A 188 -9.23 -0.65 -1.12
C TRP A 188 -9.86 0.19 -0.02
N ALA A 189 -10.28 1.42 -0.31
CA ALA A 189 -10.83 2.34 0.71
C ALA A 189 -10.00 2.28 2.00
N THR A 190 -8.73 2.64 1.89
CA THR A 190 -7.75 2.58 2.98
C THR A 190 -8.26 3.36 4.19
N PRO A 191 -8.32 2.78 5.41
CA PRO A 191 -8.95 3.41 6.57
C PRO A 191 -8.04 4.44 7.26
N PHE A 192 -6.91 4.79 6.67
CA PHE A 192 -5.96 5.81 7.12
C PHE A 192 -5.54 6.67 5.93
N THR A 193 -5.13 7.90 6.20
CA THR A 193 -4.64 8.84 5.18
C THR A 193 -3.13 8.99 5.30
N ALA A 194 -2.42 8.98 4.16
CA ALA A 194 -1.08 9.50 4.11
C ALA A 194 -1.19 11.01 3.93
N GLU A 195 -0.66 11.77 4.87
CA GLU A 195 -0.48 13.21 4.67
C GLU A 195 0.47 13.43 3.50
N SER A 196 0.02 14.23 2.54
CA SER A 196 0.79 14.60 1.33
C SER A 196 1.57 15.89 1.55
#